data_439c013227755c03bc993844f899d83d
#
_entry.id   439c013227755c03bc993844f899d83d
#
_cell.length_a   1.000
_cell.length_b   1.000
_cell.length_c   1.000
_cell.angle_alpha   90.00
_cell.angle_beta   90.00
_cell.angle_gamma   90.00
#
_symmetry.space_group_name_H-M   'P 1'
#
loop_
_entity.id
_entity.type
_entity.pdbx_description
1 polymer ?
#
loop_
_entity_poly.entity_id
_entity_poly.type
_entity_poly.pdbx_seq_one_letter_code
_entity_poly.pdbx_strand_id
1 'polypeptide(L)'
;WSAGAARKRKWRICTHIAESAEEFEMFRHARGKMFDWLKRNERDNSDCGLGSPVQHYARHKMLGENLLAVHVNYLARGDATLLGKHRVNVVHCPRSHAYFRHTPFLRERLANAGANICLGTDSLATMRKVGKQNPELNLFEEMRQLADADLAISPAEILRLATVNGARALGLAGKVGELTPGTTADLIAIPAAGHSHDAYETVLDHKGSVSASMIDGRWAIPPIG
;
A
#
# COMPACT_ATOMS: atom_id res chain seq x y z
N TRP A 1 4.43 14.61 -19.18
CA TRP A 1 4.77 15.85 -18.45
C TRP A 1 5.03 15.54 -16.95
N SER A 2 4.09 14.95 -16.21
CA SER A 2 4.17 14.69 -14.77
C SER A 2 5.40 13.85 -14.36
N ALA A 3 5.68 12.75 -15.06
CA ALA A 3 6.84 11.91 -14.78
C ALA A 3 8.18 12.66 -14.93
N GLY A 4 8.29 13.50 -15.95
CA GLY A 4 9.49 14.33 -16.18
C GLY A 4 9.69 15.38 -15.10
N ALA A 5 8.61 16.07 -14.72
CA ALA A 5 8.62 17.07 -13.66
C ALA A 5 8.99 16.45 -12.30
N ALA A 6 8.39 15.31 -11.96
CA ALA A 6 8.66 14.60 -10.72
C ALA A 6 10.13 14.15 -10.62
N ARG A 7 10.68 13.57 -11.69
CA ARG A 7 12.11 13.19 -11.72
C ARG A 7 13.04 14.38 -11.56
N LYS A 8 12.80 15.47 -12.31
CA LYS A 8 13.61 16.69 -12.23
C LYS A 8 13.62 17.29 -10.82
N ARG A 9 12.47 17.24 -10.13
CA ARG A 9 12.29 17.84 -8.79
C ARG A 9 12.48 16.83 -7.65
N LYS A 10 12.80 15.58 -7.97
CA LYS A 10 12.92 14.47 -6.99
C LYS A 10 11.62 14.26 -6.17
N TRP A 11 10.48 14.55 -6.77
CA TRP A 11 9.18 14.33 -6.14
C TRP A 11 8.75 12.86 -6.24
N ARG A 12 8.02 12.39 -5.26
CA ARG A 12 7.28 11.15 -5.35
C ARG A 12 5.97 11.37 -6.07
N ILE A 13 5.51 10.32 -6.74
CA ILE A 13 4.20 10.26 -7.38
C ILE A 13 3.42 9.19 -6.63
N CYS A 14 2.24 9.53 -6.15
CA CYS A 14 1.30 8.56 -5.59
C CYS A 14 0.06 8.53 -6.48
N THR A 15 -0.33 7.34 -6.93
CA THR A 15 -1.48 7.19 -7.83
C THR A 15 -2.06 5.78 -7.75
N HIS A 16 -3.37 5.66 -7.94
CA HIS A 16 -4.07 4.39 -8.05
C HIS A 16 -3.78 3.77 -9.42
N ILE A 17 -3.48 2.48 -9.45
CA ILE A 17 -3.13 1.74 -10.67
C ILE A 17 -3.70 0.34 -10.57
N ALA A 18 -4.41 -0.12 -11.59
CA ALA A 18 -4.95 -1.47 -11.69
C ALA A 18 -5.76 -1.87 -10.45
N GLU A 19 -6.56 -0.92 -9.96
CA GLU A 19 -7.37 -1.10 -8.75
C GLU A 19 -8.54 -2.03 -9.01
N SER A 20 -9.27 -1.84 -10.11
CA SER A 20 -10.50 -2.57 -10.41
C SER A 20 -10.44 -3.39 -11.69
N ALA A 21 -11.31 -4.40 -11.78
CA ALA A 21 -11.48 -5.19 -13.01
C ALA A 21 -11.95 -4.31 -14.17
N GLU A 22 -12.77 -3.29 -13.90
CA GLU A 22 -13.27 -2.35 -14.90
C GLU A 22 -12.14 -1.50 -15.50
N GLU A 23 -11.21 -1.01 -14.66
CA GLU A 23 -10.02 -0.31 -15.13
C GLU A 23 -9.14 -1.23 -15.98
N PHE A 24 -8.93 -2.45 -15.52
CA PHE A 24 -8.14 -3.44 -16.24
C PHE A 24 -8.75 -3.77 -17.62
N GLU A 25 -10.06 -4.03 -17.70
CA GLU A 25 -10.78 -4.29 -18.95
C GLU A 25 -10.72 -3.10 -19.91
N MET A 26 -10.86 -1.88 -19.38
CA MET A 26 -10.75 -0.65 -20.16
C MET A 26 -9.37 -0.52 -20.80
N PHE A 27 -8.31 -0.56 -20.00
CA PHE A 27 -6.95 -0.38 -20.52
C PHE A 27 -6.49 -1.56 -21.39
N ARG A 28 -6.83 -2.79 -20.97
CA ARG A 28 -6.33 -3.99 -21.65
C ARG A 28 -7.08 -4.30 -22.95
N HIS A 29 -8.39 -4.04 -22.99
CA HIS A 29 -9.27 -4.55 -24.03
C HIS A 29 -10.17 -3.49 -24.68
N ALA A 30 -10.10 -2.22 -24.29
CA ALA A 30 -10.96 -1.12 -24.75
C ALA A 30 -12.45 -1.50 -24.67
N ARG A 31 -12.89 -2.05 -23.53
CA ARG A 31 -14.26 -2.50 -23.30
C ARG A 31 -14.66 -2.39 -21.83
N GLY A 32 -15.95 -2.59 -21.57
CA GLY A 32 -16.50 -2.63 -20.23
C GLY A 32 -17.06 -1.29 -19.76
N LYS A 33 -17.73 -1.29 -18.59
CA LYS A 33 -18.51 -0.16 -18.09
C LYS A 33 -17.72 1.15 -17.99
N MET A 34 -16.46 1.09 -17.59
CA MET A 34 -15.60 2.28 -17.47
C MET A 34 -15.25 2.84 -18.86
N PHE A 35 -14.92 1.98 -19.82
CA PHE A 35 -14.68 2.38 -21.20
C PHE A 35 -15.92 2.99 -21.85
N ASP A 36 -17.09 2.36 -21.67
CA ASP A 36 -18.36 2.87 -22.20
C ASP A 36 -18.74 4.22 -21.57
N TRP A 37 -18.39 4.42 -20.29
CA TRP A 37 -18.58 5.69 -19.62
C TRP A 37 -17.71 6.80 -20.24
N LEU A 38 -16.41 6.51 -20.51
CA LEU A 38 -15.52 7.45 -21.20
C LEU A 38 -16.10 7.86 -22.56
N LYS A 39 -16.54 6.91 -23.37
CA LYS A 39 -17.14 7.18 -24.69
C LYS A 39 -18.38 8.04 -24.58
N ARG A 40 -19.30 7.73 -23.67
CA ARG A 40 -20.54 8.50 -23.49
C ARG A 40 -20.28 9.95 -23.03
N ASN A 41 -19.19 10.17 -22.31
CA ASN A 41 -18.80 11.49 -21.81
C ASN A 41 -17.75 12.17 -22.70
N GLU A 42 -17.57 11.69 -23.93
CA GLU A 42 -16.65 12.26 -24.92
C GLU A 42 -15.22 12.47 -24.39
N ARG A 43 -14.78 11.53 -23.52
CA ARG A 43 -13.41 11.54 -22.98
C ARG A 43 -12.46 10.85 -23.94
N ASP A 44 -11.20 11.32 -23.97
CA ASP A 44 -10.14 10.66 -24.72
C ASP A 44 -9.96 9.22 -24.19
N ASN A 45 -10.05 8.25 -25.09
CA ASN A 45 -9.87 6.83 -24.84
C ASN A 45 -8.89 6.19 -25.82
N SER A 46 -8.09 7.01 -26.50
CA SER A 46 -7.11 6.57 -27.51
C SER A 46 -6.00 5.69 -26.94
N ASP A 47 -5.79 5.73 -25.62
CA ASP A 47 -4.83 4.91 -24.88
C ASP A 47 -5.40 3.57 -24.39
N CYS A 48 -6.71 3.35 -24.55
CA CYS A 48 -7.37 2.11 -24.19
C CYS A 48 -7.09 0.99 -25.21
N GLY A 49 -7.08 -0.27 -24.74
CA GLY A 49 -6.83 -1.45 -25.59
C GLY A 49 -5.36 -1.70 -25.95
N LEU A 50 -4.45 -0.89 -25.45
CA LEU A 50 -3.02 -0.98 -25.80
C LEU A 50 -2.21 -1.81 -24.79
N GLY A 51 -2.78 -2.29 -23.71
CA GLY A 51 -2.13 -3.11 -22.69
C GLY A 51 -2.73 -2.87 -21.30
N SER A 52 -2.18 -3.51 -20.28
CA SER A 52 -2.64 -3.32 -18.89
C SER A 52 -2.39 -1.90 -18.37
N PRO A 53 -3.05 -1.49 -17.25
CA PRO A 53 -2.74 -0.23 -16.58
C PRO A 53 -1.23 -0.08 -16.26
N VAL A 54 -0.58 -1.14 -15.78
CA VAL A 54 0.88 -1.12 -15.49
C VAL A 54 1.69 -0.88 -16.78
N GLN A 55 1.34 -1.53 -17.88
CA GLN A 55 1.98 -1.35 -19.18
C GLN A 55 1.74 0.07 -19.74
N HIS A 56 0.57 0.65 -19.49
CA HIS A 56 0.29 2.05 -19.81
C HIS A 56 1.27 2.99 -19.10
N TYR A 57 1.45 2.82 -17.77
CA TYR A 57 2.44 3.61 -17.02
C TYR A 57 3.88 3.39 -17.49
N ALA A 58 4.23 2.16 -17.88
CA ALA A 58 5.55 1.86 -18.46
C ALA A 58 5.79 2.61 -19.76
N ARG A 59 4.82 2.63 -20.69
CA ARG A 59 4.92 3.38 -21.97
C ARG A 59 5.13 4.87 -21.75
N HIS A 60 4.49 5.44 -20.71
CA HIS A 60 4.65 6.85 -20.35
C HIS A 60 5.87 7.12 -19.45
N LYS A 61 6.76 6.12 -19.27
CA LYS A 61 7.97 6.24 -18.45
C LYS A 61 7.69 6.72 -17.02
N MET A 62 6.55 6.29 -16.45
CA MET A 62 6.16 6.66 -15.11
C MET A 62 6.65 5.68 -14.03
N LEU A 63 7.02 4.45 -14.41
CA LEU A 63 7.57 3.47 -13.47
C LEU A 63 8.95 3.89 -12.96
N GLY A 64 9.15 3.78 -11.65
CA GLY A 64 10.41 4.12 -10.99
C GLY A 64 10.31 4.04 -9.46
N GLU A 65 11.44 4.15 -8.77
CA GLU A 65 11.52 4.11 -7.30
C GLU A 65 10.75 5.27 -6.61
N ASN A 66 10.45 6.32 -7.35
CA ASN A 66 9.67 7.45 -6.85
C ASN A 66 8.16 7.28 -7.04
N LEU A 67 7.71 6.16 -7.62
CA LEU A 67 6.29 5.86 -7.79
C LEU A 67 5.77 5.03 -6.62
N LEU A 68 4.69 5.49 -6.00
CA LEU A 68 3.82 4.74 -5.11
C LEU A 68 2.60 4.33 -5.93
N ALA A 69 2.62 3.08 -6.38
CA ALA A 69 1.53 2.46 -7.13
C ALA A 69 0.53 1.85 -6.15
N VAL A 70 -0.59 2.53 -5.94
CA VAL A 70 -1.60 2.10 -4.97
C VAL A 70 -2.48 1.01 -5.58
N HIS A 71 -2.81 0.01 -4.81
CA HIS A 71 -3.58 -1.19 -5.09
C HIS A 71 -2.85 -2.24 -5.93
N VAL A 72 -2.71 -2.06 -7.23
CA VAL A 72 -2.10 -3.04 -8.16
C VAL A 72 -2.76 -4.43 -8.04
N ASN A 73 -4.08 -4.46 -7.94
CA ASN A 73 -4.86 -5.68 -7.70
C ASN A 73 -4.95 -6.58 -8.95
N TYR A 74 -4.95 -5.98 -10.15
CA TYR A 74 -5.14 -6.69 -11.42
C TYR A 74 -3.91 -6.59 -12.31
N LEU A 75 -3.25 -7.73 -12.56
CA LEU A 75 -1.99 -7.81 -13.29
C LEU A 75 -2.10 -8.67 -14.55
N ALA A 76 -1.62 -8.15 -15.67
CA ALA A 76 -1.36 -8.94 -16.86
C ALA A 76 -0.04 -9.73 -16.75
N ARG A 77 0.20 -10.60 -17.72
CA ARG A 77 1.51 -11.27 -17.85
C ARG A 77 2.61 -10.24 -18.05
N GLY A 78 3.67 -10.31 -17.24
CA GLY A 78 4.82 -9.42 -17.30
C GLY A 78 4.73 -8.16 -16.44
N ASP A 79 3.54 -7.80 -15.91
CA ASP A 79 3.36 -6.57 -15.11
C ASP A 79 4.19 -6.59 -13.83
N ALA A 80 4.19 -7.70 -13.07
CA ALA A 80 5.02 -7.82 -11.88
C ALA A 80 6.51 -7.65 -12.20
N THR A 81 6.98 -8.24 -13.31
CA THR A 81 8.37 -8.08 -13.77
C THR A 81 8.69 -6.62 -14.11
N LEU A 82 7.76 -5.89 -14.73
CA LEU A 82 7.94 -4.46 -15.00
C LEU A 82 8.04 -3.65 -13.71
N LEU A 83 7.15 -3.91 -12.74
CA LEU A 83 7.16 -3.22 -11.45
C LEU A 83 8.46 -3.49 -10.67
N GLY A 84 8.90 -4.74 -10.61
CA GLY A 84 10.14 -5.12 -9.94
C GLY A 84 11.39 -4.54 -10.63
N LYS A 85 11.49 -4.66 -11.97
CA LYS A 85 12.60 -4.08 -12.76
C LYS A 85 12.78 -2.59 -12.50
N HIS A 86 11.69 -1.86 -12.33
CA HIS A 86 11.69 -0.43 -12.05
C HIS A 86 11.67 -0.09 -10.56
N ARG A 87 11.76 -1.10 -9.65
CA ARG A 87 11.75 -0.93 -8.20
C ARG A 87 10.57 -0.08 -7.71
N VAL A 88 9.41 -0.30 -8.30
CA VAL A 88 8.19 0.42 -7.94
C VAL A 88 7.75 0.05 -6.53
N ASN A 89 7.27 1.01 -5.79
CA ASN A 89 6.66 0.78 -4.49
C ASN A 89 5.17 0.52 -4.67
N VAL A 90 4.71 -0.67 -4.33
CA VAL A 90 3.30 -1.07 -4.37
C VAL A 90 2.70 -0.86 -2.99
N VAL A 91 1.64 -0.05 -2.92
CA VAL A 91 0.92 0.22 -1.67
C VAL A 91 -0.35 -0.62 -1.67
N HIS A 92 -0.39 -1.67 -0.86
CA HIS A 92 -1.58 -2.49 -0.67
C HIS A 92 -2.44 -1.93 0.45
N CYS A 93 -3.76 -1.87 0.23
CA CYS A 93 -4.76 -1.38 1.19
C CYS A 93 -5.75 -2.52 1.52
N PRO A 94 -5.44 -3.39 2.48
CA PRO A 94 -6.17 -4.63 2.73
C PRO A 94 -7.67 -4.44 3.01
N ARG A 95 -8.04 -3.44 3.81
CA ARG A 95 -9.45 -3.18 4.16
C ARG A 95 -10.24 -2.68 2.96
N SER A 96 -9.66 -1.77 2.16
CA SER A 96 -10.25 -1.31 0.90
C SER A 96 -10.40 -2.47 -0.08
N HIS A 97 -9.36 -3.30 -0.21
CA HIS A 97 -9.38 -4.51 -1.03
C HIS A 97 -10.54 -5.45 -0.67
N ALA A 98 -10.73 -5.71 0.62
CA ALA A 98 -11.83 -6.53 1.16
C ALA A 98 -13.20 -5.86 0.97
N TYR A 99 -13.29 -4.53 1.12
CA TYR A 99 -14.52 -3.76 0.93
C TYR A 99 -15.07 -3.92 -0.48
N PHE A 100 -14.21 -3.79 -1.49
CA PHE A 100 -14.58 -3.95 -2.91
C PHE A 100 -14.62 -5.42 -3.37
N ARG A 101 -14.23 -6.37 -2.52
CA ARG A 101 -14.21 -7.80 -2.83
C ARG A 101 -13.38 -8.13 -4.06
N HIS A 102 -12.19 -7.55 -4.15
CA HIS A 102 -11.26 -7.85 -5.22
C HIS A 102 -10.77 -9.31 -5.19
N THR A 103 -10.24 -9.79 -6.31
CA THR A 103 -9.56 -11.09 -6.37
C THR A 103 -8.33 -11.09 -5.45
N PRO A 104 -7.86 -12.24 -4.96
CA PRO A 104 -6.72 -12.29 -4.04
C PRO A 104 -5.52 -11.49 -4.52
N PHE A 105 -4.94 -10.70 -3.62
CA PHE A 105 -3.77 -9.88 -3.93
C PHE A 105 -2.54 -10.75 -4.23
N LEU A 106 -1.85 -10.47 -5.31
CA LEU A 106 -0.75 -11.29 -5.80
C LEU A 106 0.60 -10.93 -5.14
N ARG A 107 0.62 -10.87 -3.79
CA ARG A 107 1.77 -10.46 -2.98
C ARG A 107 3.06 -11.18 -3.36
N GLU A 108 3.05 -12.51 -3.34
CA GLU A 108 4.25 -13.30 -3.62
C GLU A 108 4.79 -13.05 -5.03
N ARG A 109 3.90 -12.93 -6.01
CA ARG A 109 4.30 -12.64 -7.40
C ARG A 109 5.00 -11.30 -7.53
N LEU A 110 4.53 -10.28 -6.81
CA LEU A 110 5.12 -8.95 -6.77
C LEU A 110 6.45 -8.95 -6.02
N ALA A 111 6.50 -9.59 -4.84
CA ALA A 111 7.69 -9.70 -4.02
C ALA A 111 8.82 -10.47 -4.75
N ASN A 112 8.50 -11.62 -5.35
CA ASN A 112 9.45 -12.43 -6.13
C ASN A 112 9.98 -11.68 -7.37
N ALA A 113 9.20 -10.74 -7.91
CA ALA A 113 9.65 -9.87 -9.00
C ALA A 113 10.53 -8.70 -8.52
N GLY A 114 10.67 -8.48 -7.21
CA GLY A 114 11.50 -7.42 -6.62
C GLY A 114 10.79 -6.08 -6.40
N ALA A 115 9.46 -6.03 -6.47
CA ALA A 115 8.70 -4.84 -6.08
C ALA A 115 8.75 -4.66 -4.56
N ASN A 116 8.85 -3.41 -4.09
CA ASN A 116 8.69 -3.11 -2.67
C ASN A 116 7.19 -3.02 -2.36
N ILE A 117 6.70 -3.88 -1.48
CA ILE A 117 5.29 -3.85 -1.05
C ILE A 117 5.22 -3.21 0.33
N CYS A 118 4.29 -2.27 0.53
CA CYS A 118 3.98 -1.67 1.83
C CYS A 118 2.47 -1.54 2.01
N LEU A 119 2.04 -1.21 3.23
CA LEU A 119 0.63 -1.04 3.56
C LEU A 119 0.21 0.43 3.49
N GLY A 120 -1.05 0.63 3.12
CA GLY A 120 -1.75 1.90 3.17
C GLY A 120 -3.19 1.70 3.63
N THR A 121 -3.84 2.79 4.03
CA THR A 121 -5.20 2.76 4.59
C THR A 121 -6.29 3.12 3.58
N ASP A 122 -5.91 3.63 2.41
CA ASP A 122 -6.86 4.23 1.47
C ASP A 122 -7.71 5.34 2.13
N SER A 123 -9.01 5.32 1.99
CA SER A 123 -9.90 6.36 2.49
C SER A 123 -10.95 5.84 3.47
N LEU A 124 -11.53 6.75 4.28
CA LEU A 124 -12.66 6.42 5.16
C LEU A 124 -13.90 5.92 4.37
N ALA A 125 -14.02 6.28 3.10
CA ALA A 125 -15.14 5.85 2.26
C ALA A 125 -15.11 4.34 1.95
N THR A 126 -13.96 3.69 2.07
CA THR A 126 -13.79 2.24 1.86
C THR A 126 -13.80 1.44 3.15
N MET A 127 -14.17 2.08 4.27
CA MET A 127 -14.27 1.43 5.56
C MET A 127 -15.72 1.10 5.90
N ARG A 128 -15.98 -0.15 6.29
CA ARG A 128 -17.30 -0.53 6.77
C ARG A 128 -17.54 0.01 8.16
N LYS A 129 -18.69 0.66 8.36
CA LYS A 129 -19.14 1.01 9.70
C LYS A 129 -19.56 -0.25 10.45
N VAL A 130 -18.99 -0.47 11.63
CA VAL A 130 -19.34 -1.59 12.51
C VAL A 130 -20.08 -1.05 13.72
N GLY A 131 -21.39 -1.33 13.80
CA GLY A 131 -22.25 -0.85 14.89
C GLY A 131 -22.29 0.69 14.97
N LYS A 132 -22.02 1.23 16.16
CA LYS A 132 -22.00 2.68 16.44
C LYS A 132 -20.61 3.33 16.28
N GLN A 133 -19.57 2.53 16.06
CA GLN A 133 -18.21 3.06 15.92
C GLN A 133 -18.03 3.73 14.58
N ASN A 134 -17.41 4.90 14.58
CA ASN A 134 -16.99 5.56 13.34
C ASN A 134 -15.79 4.81 12.76
N PRO A 135 -15.73 4.68 11.44
CA PRO A 135 -14.55 4.12 10.79
C PRO A 135 -13.33 5.03 11.00
N GLU A 136 -12.18 4.42 11.19
CA GLU A 136 -10.90 5.10 11.37
C GLU A 136 -9.87 4.58 10.38
N LEU A 137 -8.97 5.45 9.94
CA LEU A 137 -7.77 5.05 9.23
C LEU A 137 -6.75 4.53 10.25
N ASN A 138 -6.61 3.21 10.33
CA ASN A 138 -5.83 2.54 11.36
C ASN A 138 -4.96 1.45 10.76
N LEU A 139 -3.64 1.61 10.85
CA LEU A 139 -2.69 0.69 10.24
C LEU A 139 -2.66 -0.68 10.94
N PHE A 140 -3.00 -0.76 12.22
CA PHE A 140 -3.16 -2.05 12.91
C PHE A 140 -4.32 -2.86 12.32
N GLU A 141 -5.42 -2.19 11.96
CA GLU A 141 -6.55 -2.83 11.27
C GLU A 141 -6.16 -3.34 9.88
N GLU A 142 -5.33 -2.60 9.15
CA GLU A 142 -4.81 -3.04 7.84
C GLU A 142 -3.93 -4.28 7.99
N MET A 143 -3.04 -4.29 9.00
CA MET A 143 -2.19 -5.46 9.30
C MET A 143 -3.03 -6.70 9.63
N ARG A 144 -4.05 -6.58 10.48
CA ARG A 144 -4.97 -7.70 10.81
C ARG A 144 -5.74 -8.18 9.59
N GLN A 145 -6.29 -7.25 8.80
CA GLN A 145 -7.01 -7.60 7.57
C GLN A 145 -6.12 -8.35 6.57
N LEU A 146 -4.83 -8.00 6.50
CA LEU A 146 -3.87 -8.73 5.67
C LEU A 146 -3.59 -10.12 6.23
N ALA A 147 -3.40 -10.26 7.55
CA ALA A 147 -3.20 -11.56 8.19
C ALA A 147 -4.36 -12.52 7.96
N ASP A 148 -5.60 -12.00 8.03
CA ASP A 148 -6.83 -12.77 7.78
C ASP A 148 -6.96 -13.18 6.29
N ALA A 149 -6.47 -12.36 5.37
CA ALA A 149 -6.59 -12.58 3.93
C ALA A 149 -5.48 -13.46 3.32
N ASP A 150 -4.30 -13.48 3.91
CA ASP A 150 -3.12 -14.21 3.43
C ASP A 150 -2.48 -14.98 4.59
N LEU A 151 -2.94 -16.21 4.80
CA LEU A 151 -2.48 -17.08 5.88
C LEU A 151 -1.02 -17.56 5.72
N ALA A 152 -0.40 -17.31 4.56
CA ALA A 152 1.00 -17.68 4.31
C ALA A 152 2.01 -16.60 4.74
N ILE A 153 1.54 -15.36 5.01
CA ILE A 153 2.41 -14.27 5.43
C ILE A 153 2.67 -14.33 6.95
N SER A 154 3.92 -14.20 7.37
CA SER A 154 4.24 -14.17 8.79
C SER A 154 3.91 -12.83 9.44
N PRO A 155 3.61 -12.80 10.76
CA PRO A 155 3.43 -11.56 11.52
C PRO A 155 4.60 -10.59 11.40
N ALA A 156 5.83 -11.10 11.41
CA ALA A 156 7.03 -10.29 11.22
C ALA A 156 7.09 -9.62 9.84
N GLU A 157 6.69 -10.34 8.78
CA GLU A 157 6.63 -9.78 7.44
C GLU A 157 5.54 -8.70 7.34
N ILE A 158 4.36 -8.91 7.90
CA ILE A 158 3.28 -7.91 7.94
C ILE A 158 3.76 -6.62 8.61
N LEU A 159 4.44 -6.73 9.76
CA LEU A 159 5.01 -5.56 10.44
C LEU A 159 6.03 -4.83 9.56
N ARG A 160 6.88 -5.57 8.82
CA ARG A 160 7.83 -4.97 7.88
C ARG A 160 7.13 -4.20 6.76
N LEU A 161 6.01 -4.72 6.23
CA LEU A 161 5.21 -4.01 5.23
C LEU A 161 4.67 -2.68 5.76
N ALA A 162 4.29 -2.63 7.04
CA ALA A 162 3.74 -1.45 7.69
C ALA A 162 4.82 -0.43 8.13
N THR A 163 6.08 -0.84 8.28
CA THR A 163 7.18 -0.04 8.85
C THR A 163 8.32 0.19 7.87
N VAL A 164 9.28 -0.72 7.80
CA VAL A 164 10.51 -0.58 6.99
C VAL A 164 10.21 -0.40 5.51
N ASN A 165 9.26 -1.17 4.97
CA ASN A 165 8.89 -1.07 3.57
C ASN A 165 8.12 0.24 3.27
N GLY A 166 7.28 0.69 4.21
CA GLY A 166 6.64 2.00 4.15
C GLY A 166 7.67 3.14 4.15
N ALA A 167 8.66 3.09 5.05
CA ALA A 167 9.76 4.04 5.09
C ALA A 167 10.54 4.06 3.75
N ARG A 168 10.83 2.90 3.17
CA ARG A 168 11.46 2.80 1.85
C ARG A 168 10.59 3.45 0.77
N ALA A 169 9.30 3.15 0.76
CA ALA A 169 8.36 3.72 -0.20
C ALA A 169 8.31 5.24 -0.11
N LEU A 170 8.43 5.81 1.09
CA LEU A 170 8.47 7.25 1.32
C LEU A 170 9.86 7.89 1.11
N GLY A 171 10.93 7.09 0.84
CA GLY A 171 12.31 7.55 0.71
C GLY A 171 12.96 7.95 2.03
N LEU A 172 12.49 7.35 3.09
CA LEU A 172 12.97 7.54 4.45
C LEU A 172 13.71 6.29 4.98
N ALA A 173 14.09 5.35 4.09
CA ALA A 173 14.86 4.16 4.47
C ALA A 173 16.13 4.55 5.24
N GLY A 174 16.40 3.85 6.33
CA GLY A 174 17.53 4.15 7.25
C GLY A 174 17.35 5.41 8.08
N LYS A 175 16.19 6.06 8.02
CA LYS A 175 15.84 7.20 8.90
C LYS A 175 14.74 6.83 9.88
N VAL A 176 13.68 6.18 9.39
CA VAL A 176 12.52 5.75 10.19
C VAL A 176 12.11 4.33 9.80
N GLY A 177 11.17 3.73 10.55
CA GLY A 177 10.60 2.42 10.28
C GLY A 177 11.30 1.26 10.98
N GLU A 178 12.40 1.52 11.68
CA GLU A 178 13.15 0.53 12.47
C GLU A 178 13.82 1.22 13.66
N LEU A 179 14.08 0.47 14.71
CA LEU A 179 14.78 0.95 15.91
C LEU A 179 16.23 0.46 15.85
N THR A 180 17.08 1.23 15.17
CA THR A 180 18.52 0.95 15.02
C THR A 180 19.34 2.19 15.33
N PRO A 181 20.60 2.05 15.78
CA PRO A 181 21.46 3.19 16.01
C PRO A 181 21.59 4.08 14.76
N GLY A 182 21.38 5.39 14.91
CA GLY A 182 21.45 6.35 13.81
C GLY A 182 20.13 6.65 13.11
N THR A 183 19.05 5.94 13.41
CA THR A 183 17.70 6.29 12.95
C THR A 183 17.05 7.33 13.87
N THR A 184 16.03 8.00 13.36
CA THR A 184 15.19 8.91 14.16
C THR A 184 14.48 8.10 15.25
N ALA A 185 14.43 8.67 16.46
CA ALA A 185 13.71 8.06 17.58
C ALA A 185 12.21 8.26 17.45
N ASP A 186 11.62 7.54 16.48
CA ASP A 186 10.19 7.43 16.24
C ASP A 186 9.72 6.07 16.73
N LEU A 187 8.94 6.04 17.80
CA LEU A 187 8.47 4.81 18.41
C LEU A 187 7.07 4.95 19.01
N ILE A 188 6.39 3.84 19.10
CA ILE A 188 5.16 3.70 19.88
C ILE A 188 5.33 2.58 20.89
N ALA A 189 4.73 2.71 22.07
CA ALA A 189 4.55 1.63 23.00
C ALA A 189 3.08 1.20 22.99
N ILE A 190 2.85 -0.10 22.96
CA ILE A 190 1.52 -0.68 23.04
C ILE A 190 1.40 -1.49 24.32
N PRO A 191 0.20 -1.55 24.96
CA PRO A 191 -0.03 -2.42 26.09
C PRO A 191 0.17 -3.88 25.67
N ALA A 192 0.94 -4.64 26.44
CA ALA A 192 1.07 -6.09 26.27
C ALA A 192 0.48 -6.79 27.50
N ALA A 193 -0.49 -7.67 27.30
CA ALA A 193 -1.04 -8.49 28.38
C ALA A 193 -0.23 -9.78 28.51
N GLY A 194 0.44 -9.96 29.65
CA GLY A 194 1.15 -11.19 29.98
C GLY A 194 2.49 -11.37 29.26
N HIS A 195 3.02 -12.60 29.32
CA HIS A 195 4.25 -12.96 28.59
C HIS A 195 3.85 -13.51 27.20
N SER A 196 3.79 -12.65 26.21
CA SER A 196 3.66 -13.08 24.83
C SER A 196 4.98 -13.75 24.41
N HIS A 197 4.90 -14.96 23.86
CA HIS A 197 6.04 -15.65 23.30
C HIS A 197 6.47 -15.06 21.96
N ASP A 198 5.59 -14.31 21.29
CA ASP A 198 5.83 -13.63 20.01
C ASP A 198 5.41 -12.17 20.05
N ALA A 199 6.40 -11.26 19.99
CA ALA A 199 6.18 -9.83 19.97
C ALA A 199 5.44 -9.36 18.71
N TYR A 200 5.61 -10.03 17.57
CA TYR A 200 4.95 -9.67 16.33
C TYR A 200 3.45 -9.99 16.36
N GLU A 201 3.06 -11.12 16.94
CA GLU A 201 1.66 -11.47 17.18
C GLU A 201 1.02 -10.46 18.14
N THR A 202 1.72 -10.08 19.22
CA THR A 202 1.25 -9.05 20.15
C THR A 202 0.94 -7.73 19.43
N VAL A 203 1.76 -7.33 18.47
CA VAL A 203 1.52 -6.12 17.66
C VAL A 203 0.29 -6.29 16.78
N LEU A 204 0.10 -7.43 16.13
CA LEU A 204 -1.06 -7.68 15.28
C LEU A 204 -2.37 -7.73 16.09
N ASP A 205 -2.34 -8.32 17.26
CA ASP A 205 -3.51 -8.45 18.13
C ASP A 205 -3.90 -7.13 18.84
N HIS A 206 -3.00 -6.14 18.82
CA HIS A 206 -3.25 -4.88 19.50
C HIS A 206 -4.50 -4.18 18.97
N LYS A 207 -5.40 -3.83 19.91
CA LYS A 207 -6.64 -3.07 19.67
C LYS A 207 -6.69 -1.90 20.64
N GLY A 208 -6.98 -0.71 20.13
CA GLY A 208 -7.11 0.48 20.95
C GLY A 208 -5.93 1.45 20.82
N SER A 209 -5.77 2.28 21.84
CA SER A 209 -4.77 3.35 21.84
C SER A 209 -3.39 2.83 22.22
N VAL A 210 -2.36 3.49 21.71
CA VAL A 210 -0.97 3.27 22.16
C VAL A 210 -0.76 3.85 23.54
N SER A 211 0.10 3.23 24.35
CA SER A 211 0.43 3.70 25.73
C SER A 211 1.35 4.90 25.71
N ALA A 212 2.23 5.01 24.71
CA ALA A 212 3.13 6.13 24.52
C ALA A 212 3.50 6.28 23.05
N SER A 213 3.90 7.49 22.65
CA SER A 213 4.40 7.78 21.31
C SER A 213 5.52 8.81 21.38
N MET A 214 6.61 8.55 20.67
CA MET A 214 7.73 9.46 20.50
C MET A 214 7.93 9.75 19.02
N ILE A 215 8.16 11.00 18.68
CA ILE A 215 8.44 11.48 17.33
C ILE A 215 9.69 12.37 17.39
N ASP A 216 10.69 12.04 16.60
CA ASP A 216 11.97 12.74 16.56
C ASP A 216 12.58 12.94 17.96
N GLY A 217 12.54 11.89 18.80
CA GLY A 217 13.06 11.90 20.17
C GLY A 217 12.22 12.68 21.18
N ARG A 218 11.04 13.17 20.80
CA ARG A 218 10.15 13.94 21.67
C ARG A 218 8.85 13.19 21.93
N TRP A 219 8.41 13.17 23.19
CA TRP A 219 7.15 12.55 23.53
C TRP A 219 5.96 13.32 22.93
N ALA A 220 5.25 12.68 22.02
CA ALA A 220 3.94 13.14 21.54
C ALA A 220 2.82 12.65 22.49
N ILE A 221 2.97 11.43 23.02
CA ILE A 221 2.16 10.85 24.10
C ILE A 221 3.16 10.30 25.11
N PRO A 222 3.33 10.96 26.28
CA PRO A 222 4.27 10.47 27.29
C PRO A 222 3.77 9.17 27.92
N PRO A 223 4.67 8.27 28.36
CA PRO A 223 4.27 7.09 29.10
C PRO A 223 3.58 7.51 30.41
N ILE A 224 2.53 6.77 30.79
CA ILE A 224 1.89 6.89 32.10
C ILE A 224 2.85 6.28 33.11
N GLY A 225 3.29 7.05 34.11
CA GLY A 225 4.16 6.62 35.21
C GLY A 225 3.46 5.66 36.18
#